data_603a094e33cc60fb242317b049ce485f
#
_entry.id   603a094e33cc60fb242317b049ce485f
#
_cell.length_a   1.000
_cell.length_b   1.000
_cell.length_c   1.000
_cell.angle_alpha   90.00
_cell.angle_beta   90.00
_cell.angle_gamma   90.00
#
_symmetry.space_group_name_H-M   'P 1'
#
loop_
_entity.id
_entity.type
_entity.pdbx_description
1 polymer ?
#
loop_
_entity_poly.entity_id
_entity_poly.type
_entity_poly.pdbx_seq_one_letter_code
_entity_poly.pdbx_strand_id
1 'polypeptide(L)'
;MAKMDIVGRCGIYCGACPIYWGTQGDGEAKAFAREVWKTPPNRMTCEGCHKLGPESHGVDCPRRKCMDSKGYEYCSECPEYAAGKCEKFESMDRYFVNKGESLRENLRRVTSGGVDAWLEEQGAKWRCYSCGVPIFWEEKSCPRCGKPLK
;
A
#
# COMPACT_ATOMS: atom_id res chain seq x y z
N MET A 1 -8.80 -5.54 -13.59
CA MET A 1 -8.18 -4.55 -12.72
C MET A 1 -6.91 -4.01 -13.38
N ALA A 2 -6.76 -2.71 -13.44
CA ALA A 2 -5.55 -2.10 -14.00
C ALA A 2 -4.37 -2.31 -13.04
N LYS A 3 -3.19 -2.64 -13.59
CA LYS A 3 -1.98 -2.83 -12.77
C LYS A 3 -1.66 -1.62 -11.89
N MET A 4 -1.91 -0.42 -12.39
CA MET A 4 -1.62 0.82 -11.67
C MET A 4 -2.52 1.05 -10.45
N ASP A 5 -3.64 0.34 -10.34
CA ASP A 5 -4.54 0.47 -9.19
C ASP A 5 -3.88 0.03 -7.88
N ILE A 6 -2.88 -0.84 -7.95
CA ILE A 6 -2.17 -1.34 -6.77
C ILE A 6 -0.84 -0.62 -6.52
N VAL A 7 -0.56 0.44 -7.26
CA VAL A 7 0.61 1.29 -7.05
C VAL A 7 0.19 2.55 -6.29
N GLY A 8 0.56 2.64 -5.03
CA GLY A 8 0.27 3.83 -4.23
C GLY A 8 1.09 5.03 -4.69
N ARG A 9 0.51 6.21 -4.63
CA ARG A 9 1.16 7.45 -5.06
C ARG A 9 2.33 7.86 -4.16
N CYS A 10 2.42 7.28 -2.98
CA CYS A 10 3.58 7.46 -2.06
C CYS A 10 4.53 6.26 -2.07
N GLY A 11 4.35 5.30 -2.99
CA GLY A 11 5.19 4.12 -3.08
C GLY A 11 4.68 2.88 -2.35
N ILE A 12 3.50 2.95 -1.75
CA ILE A 12 2.90 1.79 -1.09
C ILE A 12 2.47 0.76 -2.14
N TYR A 13 2.71 -0.51 -1.84
CA TYR A 13 2.18 -1.61 -2.63
C TYR A 13 0.83 -2.03 -2.06
N CYS A 14 -0.25 -1.68 -2.73
CA CYS A 14 -1.61 -1.96 -2.25
C CYS A 14 -1.94 -3.45 -2.20
N GLY A 15 -1.18 -4.29 -2.89
CA GLY A 15 -1.34 -5.74 -2.83
C GLY A 15 -0.97 -6.37 -1.49
N ALA A 16 -0.40 -5.61 -0.53
CA ALA A 16 -0.19 -6.04 0.84
C ALA A 16 -1.20 -5.41 1.80
N CYS A 17 -2.24 -4.79 1.28
CA CYS A 17 -3.25 -4.08 2.08
C CYS A 17 -4.52 -4.93 2.21
N PRO A 18 -4.96 -5.26 3.44
CA PRO A 18 -6.16 -6.06 3.62
C PRO A 18 -7.43 -5.33 3.19
N ILE A 19 -7.46 -4.01 3.25
CA ILE A 19 -8.63 -3.23 2.83
C ILE A 19 -8.80 -3.32 1.31
N TYR A 20 -7.69 -3.26 0.57
CA TYR A 20 -7.73 -3.45 -0.89
C TYR A 20 -8.30 -4.81 -1.26
N TRP A 21 -7.75 -5.88 -0.68
CA TRP A 21 -8.22 -7.24 -0.96
C TRP A 21 -9.65 -7.48 -0.48
N GLY A 22 -10.03 -6.91 0.67
CA GLY A 22 -11.41 -6.95 1.15
C GLY A 22 -12.39 -6.32 0.17
N THR A 23 -11.99 -5.22 -0.47
CA THR A 23 -12.78 -4.57 -1.51
C THR A 23 -12.95 -5.46 -2.74
N GLN A 24 -11.93 -6.30 -3.03
CA GLN A 24 -11.97 -7.25 -4.14
C GLN A 24 -12.73 -8.54 -3.81
N GLY A 25 -13.32 -8.65 -2.64
CA GLY A 25 -14.13 -9.80 -2.24
C GLY A 25 -13.46 -10.81 -1.30
N ASP A 26 -12.24 -10.53 -0.84
CA ASP A 26 -11.54 -11.42 0.10
C ASP A 26 -12.07 -11.22 1.52
N GLY A 27 -12.87 -12.18 2.00
CA GLY A 27 -13.49 -12.12 3.33
C GLY A 27 -12.50 -12.20 4.47
N GLU A 28 -11.41 -12.95 4.31
CA GLU A 28 -10.35 -13.04 5.33
C GLU A 28 -9.61 -11.72 5.48
N ALA A 29 -9.32 -11.07 4.35
CA ALA A 29 -8.70 -9.75 4.34
C ALA A 29 -9.60 -8.70 5.01
N LYS A 30 -10.88 -8.74 4.72
CA LYS A 30 -11.86 -7.84 5.32
C LYS A 30 -11.93 -8.03 6.83
N ALA A 31 -11.95 -9.28 7.29
CA ALA A 31 -11.93 -9.59 8.72
C ALA A 31 -10.64 -9.08 9.38
N PHE A 32 -9.49 -9.26 8.74
CA PHE A 32 -8.22 -8.76 9.25
C PHE A 32 -8.23 -7.24 9.43
N ALA A 33 -8.71 -6.51 8.42
CA ALA A 33 -8.81 -5.05 8.49
C ALA A 33 -9.72 -4.61 9.65
N ARG A 34 -10.83 -5.30 9.86
CA ARG A 34 -11.77 -4.98 10.94
C ARG A 34 -11.21 -5.30 12.32
N GLU A 35 -10.60 -6.46 12.46
CA GLU A 35 -10.22 -7.02 13.77
C GLU A 35 -8.83 -6.62 14.22
N VAL A 36 -7.87 -6.56 13.31
CA VAL A 36 -6.48 -6.24 13.62
C VAL A 36 -6.20 -4.75 13.46
N TRP A 37 -6.59 -4.19 12.31
CA TRP A 37 -6.36 -2.77 12.05
C TRP A 37 -7.40 -1.86 12.71
N LYS A 38 -8.50 -2.44 13.21
CA LYS A 38 -9.61 -1.69 13.82
C LYS A 38 -10.18 -0.63 12.89
N THR A 39 -10.23 -0.95 11.60
CA THR A 39 -10.73 -0.04 10.57
C THR A 39 -12.23 0.21 10.76
N PRO A 40 -12.68 1.47 10.82
CA PRO A 40 -14.10 1.76 10.97
C PRO A 40 -14.91 1.34 9.74
N PRO A 41 -16.19 0.96 9.91
CA PRO A 41 -17.02 0.47 8.80
C PRO A 41 -17.10 1.41 7.60
N ASN A 42 -17.06 2.72 7.82
CA ASN A 42 -17.12 3.71 6.75
C ASN A 42 -15.77 3.96 6.07
N ARG A 43 -14.74 3.17 6.40
CA ARG A 43 -13.41 3.24 5.79
C ARG A 43 -12.91 1.87 5.35
N MET A 44 -13.82 0.92 5.13
CA MET A 44 -13.49 -0.46 4.81
C MET A 44 -13.32 -0.75 3.32
N THR A 45 -13.39 0.27 2.45
CA THR A 45 -13.21 0.08 1.01
C THR A 45 -12.04 0.89 0.50
N CYS A 46 -11.34 0.36 -0.49
CA CYS A 46 -10.27 1.07 -1.19
C CYS A 46 -9.97 0.37 -2.51
N GLU A 47 -9.99 1.13 -3.59
CA GLU A 47 -9.63 0.65 -4.93
C GLU A 47 -8.31 1.24 -5.41
N GLY A 48 -7.50 1.78 -4.49
CA GLY A 48 -6.22 2.40 -4.79
C GLY A 48 -6.27 3.92 -4.79
N CYS A 49 -5.10 4.55 -4.68
CA CYS A 49 -4.98 6.01 -4.56
C CYS A 49 -5.51 6.79 -5.76
N HIS A 50 -5.65 6.13 -6.92
CA HIS A 50 -6.13 6.75 -8.14
C HIS A 50 -7.66 6.73 -8.27
N LYS A 51 -8.37 6.04 -7.39
CA LYS A 51 -9.82 5.82 -7.46
C LYS A 51 -10.51 6.03 -6.11
N LEU A 52 -10.14 7.09 -5.39
CA LEU A 52 -10.70 7.32 -4.06
C LEU A 52 -12.08 7.97 -4.15
N GLY A 53 -13.04 7.39 -3.44
CA GLY A 53 -14.36 7.96 -3.22
C GLY A 53 -14.51 8.48 -1.79
N PRO A 54 -15.69 9.04 -1.43
CA PRO A 54 -15.91 9.64 -0.11
C PRO A 54 -15.72 8.70 1.07
N GLU A 55 -15.93 7.40 0.86
CA GLU A 55 -15.82 6.39 1.90
C GLU A 55 -14.57 5.54 1.80
N SER A 56 -13.65 5.88 0.88
CA SER A 56 -12.41 5.13 0.72
C SER A 56 -11.51 5.28 1.93
N HIS A 57 -10.77 4.21 2.26
CA HIS A 57 -9.82 4.20 3.37
C HIS A 57 -8.81 5.34 3.29
N GLY A 58 -8.31 5.63 2.09
CA GLY A 58 -7.30 6.66 1.88
C GLY A 58 -7.85 8.08 1.65
N VAL A 59 -9.14 8.32 1.82
CA VAL A 59 -9.76 9.62 1.48
C VAL A 59 -9.15 10.77 2.29
N ASP A 60 -8.75 10.51 3.53
CA ASP A 60 -8.17 11.53 4.41
C ASP A 60 -6.64 11.52 4.41
N CYS A 61 -6.01 10.79 3.50
CA CYS A 61 -4.56 10.70 3.45
C CYS A 61 -3.92 12.07 3.17
N PRO A 62 -3.11 12.62 4.11
CA PRO A 62 -2.52 13.94 3.93
C PRO A 62 -1.55 14.01 2.76
N ARG A 63 -0.91 12.89 2.41
CA ARG A 63 0.00 12.81 1.26
C ARG A 63 -0.76 12.95 -0.05
N ARG A 64 -1.88 12.24 -0.19
CA ARG A 64 -2.73 12.36 -1.37
C ARG A 64 -3.28 13.77 -1.53
N LYS A 65 -3.79 14.35 -0.45
CA LYS A 65 -4.30 15.72 -0.47
C LYS A 65 -3.22 16.72 -0.87
N CYS A 66 -2.00 16.53 -0.37
CA CYS A 66 -0.86 17.36 -0.70
C CYS A 66 -0.50 17.27 -2.19
N MET A 67 -0.43 16.05 -2.73
CA MET A 67 -0.16 15.84 -4.15
C MET A 67 -1.25 16.45 -5.04
N ASP A 68 -2.50 16.24 -4.69
CA ASP A 68 -3.63 16.80 -5.44
C ASP A 68 -3.59 18.33 -5.45
N SER A 69 -3.28 18.97 -4.33
CA SER A 69 -3.20 20.42 -4.24
C SER A 69 -2.05 21.02 -5.06
N LYS A 70 -0.99 20.24 -5.27
CA LYS A 70 0.19 20.69 -6.03
C LYS A 70 0.22 20.17 -7.47
N GLY A 71 -0.74 19.34 -7.86
CA GLY A 71 -0.80 18.79 -9.22
C GLY A 71 0.21 17.68 -9.49
N TYR A 72 0.70 16.98 -8.46
CA TYR A 72 1.65 15.87 -8.62
C TYR A 72 0.92 14.52 -8.62
N GLU A 73 1.41 13.59 -9.42
CA GLU A 73 0.93 12.22 -9.42
C GLU A 73 1.58 11.40 -8.31
N TYR A 74 2.87 11.60 -8.07
CA TYR A 74 3.65 10.89 -7.06
C TYR A 74 4.37 11.87 -6.13
N CYS A 75 4.58 11.46 -4.88
CA CYS A 75 5.33 12.26 -3.90
C CYS A 75 6.74 12.62 -4.39
N SER A 76 7.34 11.74 -5.19
CA SER A 76 8.69 11.94 -5.72
C SER A 76 8.83 13.14 -6.66
N GLU A 77 7.73 13.69 -7.16
CA GLU A 77 7.77 14.88 -8.02
C GLU A 77 7.97 16.18 -7.24
N CYS A 78 7.77 16.12 -5.91
CA CYS A 78 7.83 17.31 -5.06
C CYS A 78 9.28 17.65 -4.67
N PRO A 79 9.70 18.93 -4.79
CA PRO A 79 11.03 19.34 -4.35
C PRO A 79 11.34 19.08 -2.88
N GLU A 80 10.34 19.17 -2.02
CA GLU A 80 10.52 18.86 -0.58
C GLU A 80 10.86 17.40 -0.37
N TYR A 81 10.26 16.50 -1.14
CA TYR A 81 10.61 15.07 -1.12
C TYR A 81 12.06 14.89 -1.56
N ALA A 82 12.45 15.52 -2.67
CA ALA A 82 13.80 15.39 -3.21
C ALA A 82 14.86 15.91 -2.23
N ALA A 83 14.53 16.93 -1.46
CA ALA A 83 15.42 17.49 -0.45
C ALA A 83 15.44 16.73 0.89
N GLY A 84 14.60 15.69 1.03
CA GLY A 84 14.46 14.95 2.27
C GLY A 84 13.77 15.71 3.40
N LYS A 85 13.00 16.74 3.06
CA LYS A 85 12.37 17.65 4.02
C LYS A 85 10.87 17.46 4.19
N CYS A 86 10.27 16.48 3.48
CA CYS A 86 8.84 16.24 3.59
C CYS A 86 8.54 15.27 4.72
N GLU A 87 8.17 15.78 5.89
CA GLU A 87 7.89 14.93 7.06
C GLU A 87 6.67 14.03 6.83
N LYS A 88 5.69 14.45 6.05
CA LYS A 88 4.55 13.60 5.71
C LYS A 88 4.98 12.32 4.99
N PHE A 89 5.97 12.44 4.11
CA PHE A 89 6.53 11.29 3.42
C PHE A 89 7.52 10.53 4.33
N GLU A 90 8.44 11.25 4.96
CA GLU A 90 9.51 10.64 5.75
C GLU A 90 8.97 9.78 6.91
N SER A 91 7.93 10.26 7.60
CA SER A 91 7.31 9.50 8.69
C SER A 91 6.68 8.21 8.18
N MET A 92 6.04 8.26 7.03
CA MET A 92 5.44 7.07 6.42
C MET A 92 6.51 6.08 5.96
N ASP A 93 7.57 6.59 5.34
CA ASP A 93 8.68 5.73 4.89
C ASP A 93 9.32 5.00 6.08
N ARG A 94 9.58 5.71 7.19
CA ARG A 94 10.12 5.08 8.40
C ARG A 94 9.17 3.98 8.92
N TYR A 95 7.88 4.22 8.92
CA TYR A 95 6.90 3.22 9.33
C TYR A 95 6.99 1.96 8.48
N PHE A 96 7.04 2.11 7.16
CA PHE A 96 7.09 0.97 6.26
C PHE A 96 8.45 0.29 6.20
N VAL A 97 9.55 1.01 6.41
CA VAL A 97 10.87 0.40 6.51
C VAL A 97 10.89 -0.65 7.64
N ASN A 98 10.23 -0.36 8.76
CA ASN A 98 10.09 -1.32 9.86
C ASN A 98 9.24 -2.55 9.49
N LYS A 99 8.47 -2.47 8.40
CA LYS A 99 7.66 -3.57 7.90
C LYS A 99 8.31 -4.27 6.69
N GLY A 100 9.54 -3.91 6.36
CA GLY A 100 10.25 -4.50 5.23
C GLY A 100 10.05 -3.82 3.89
N GLU A 101 9.55 -2.58 3.87
CA GLU A 101 9.29 -1.81 2.65
C GLU A 101 9.94 -0.45 2.70
N SER A 102 10.66 -0.07 1.65
CA SER A 102 11.11 1.31 1.46
C SER A 102 10.24 1.99 0.42
N LEU A 103 9.43 2.95 0.85
CA LEU A 103 8.57 3.70 -0.08
C LEU A 103 9.40 4.54 -1.05
N ARG A 104 10.52 5.07 -0.58
CA ARG A 104 11.46 5.84 -1.41
C ARG A 104 12.02 5.00 -2.55
N GLU A 105 12.48 3.80 -2.24
CA GLU A 105 13.00 2.87 -3.26
C GLU A 105 11.90 2.41 -4.21
N ASN A 106 10.71 2.15 -3.68
CA ASN A 106 9.55 1.77 -4.49
C ASN A 106 9.23 2.88 -5.51
N LEU A 107 9.17 4.13 -5.06
CA LEU A 107 8.92 5.27 -5.95
C LEU A 107 10.01 5.41 -7.01
N ARG A 108 11.26 5.22 -6.63
CA ARG A 108 12.37 5.27 -7.57
C ARG A 108 12.17 4.26 -8.71
N ARG A 109 11.77 3.05 -8.37
CA ARG A 109 11.54 1.98 -9.36
C ARG A 109 10.30 2.24 -10.22
N VAL A 110 9.22 2.65 -9.60
CA VAL A 110 7.94 2.91 -10.30
C VAL A 110 8.10 4.06 -11.30
N THR A 111 8.76 5.13 -10.91
CA THR A 111 8.87 6.33 -11.75
C THR A 111 10.01 6.27 -12.78
N SER A 112 10.90 5.28 -12.68
CA SER A 112 11.99 5.10 -13.64
C SER A 112 11.66 4.09 -14.76
N GLY A 113 10.39 3.66 -14.87
CA GLY A 113 9.97 2.72 -15.91
C GLY A 113 10.05 1.25 -15.49
N GLY A 114 10.42 0.96 -14.25
CA GLY A 114 10.53 -0.40 -13.73
C GLY A 114 9.28 -0.96 -13.05
N VAL A 115 8.11 -0.38 -13.32
CA VAL A 115 6.87 -0.70 -12.60
C VAL A 115 6.45 -2.16 -12.76
N ASP A 116 6.56 -2.73 -13.95
CA ASP A 116 6.14 -4.12 -14.17
C ASP A 116 7.00 -5.11 -13.39
N ALA A 117 8.32 -4.96 -13.44
CA ALA A 117 9.24 -5.81 -12.67
C ALA A 117 9.01 -5.62 -11.16
N TRP A 118 8.82 -4.40 -10.71
CA TRP A 118 8.53 -4.10 -9.32
C TRP A 118 7.22 -4.77 -8.85
N LEU A 119 6.17 -4.73 -9.67
CA LEU A 119 4.90 -5.37 -9.34
C LEU A 119 5.04 -6.90 -9.23
N GLU A 120 5.83 -7.52 -10.09
CA GLU A 120 6.10 -8.96 -10.00
C GLU A 120 6.83 -9.31 -8.71
N GLU A 121 7.86 -8.55 -8.37
CA GLU A 121 8.62 -8.76 -7.13
C GLU A 121 7.76 -8.57 -5.89
N GLN A 122 6.96 -7.52 -5.86
CA GLN A 122 6.05 -7.25 -4.74
C GLN A 122 4.97 -8.34 -4.63
N GLY A 123 4.43 -8.77 -5.75
CA GLY A 123 3.45 -9.84 -5.77
C GLY A 123 3.99 -11.14 -5.19
N ALA A 124 5.23 -11.48 -5.48
CA ALA A 124 5.89 -12.65 -4.90
C ALA A 124 6.21 -12.46 -3.42
N LYS A 125 6.68 -11.28 -3.04
CA LYS A 125 7.06 -10.96 -1.67
C LYS A 125 5.88 -11.01 -0.70
N TRP A 126 4.72 -10.51 -1.12
CA TRP A 126 3.53 -10.39 -0.26
C TRP A 126 2.51 -11.50 -0.51
N ARG A 127 3.01 -12.70 -0.79
CA ARG A 127 2.23 -13.94 -0.83
C ARG A 127 2.87 -14.99 0.04
N CYS A 128 2.05 -15.84 0.63
CA CYS A 128 2.55 -16.96 1.42
C CYS A 128 3.39 -17.88 0.53
N TYR A 129 4.61 -18.17 0.96
CA TYR A 129 5.52 -19.03 0.20
C TYR A 129 5.02 -20.47 0.07
N SER A 130 4.08 -20.88 0.93
CA SER A 130 3.56 -22.23 0.96
C SER A 130 2.25 -22.40 0.20
N CYS A 131 1.24 -21.52 0.44
CA CYS A 131 -0.07 -21.68 -0.16
C CYS A 131 -0.46 -20.59 -1.15
N GLY A 132 0.37 -19.53 -1.29
CA GLY A 132 0.19 -18.52 -2.32
C GLY A 132 -0.86 -17.46 -2.09
N VAL A 133 -1.54 -17.45 -0.93
CA VAL A 133 -2.53 -16.40 -0.65
C VAL A 133 -1.85 -15.08 -0.34
N PRO A 134 -2.51 -13.93 -0.57
CA PRO A 134 -1.97 -12.64 -0.16
C PRO A 134 -1.71 -12.57 1.33
N ILE A 135 -0.60 -11.94 1.72
CA ILE A 135 -0.26 -11.67 3.12
C ILE A 135 -0.12 -10.15 3.30
N PHE A 136 -0.31 -9.69 4.54
CA PHE A 136 -0.39 -8.28 4.85
C PHE A 136 0.73 -7.87 5.80
N TRP A 137 1.05 -6.57 5.83
CA TRP A 137 2.24 -6.05 6.52
C TRP A 137 2.42 -6.50 7.96
N GLU A 138 1.36 -6.69 8.71
CA GLU A 138 1.48 -6.98 10.14
C GLU A 138 1.25 -8.44 10.50
N GLU A 139 1.12 -9.30 9.51
CA GLU A 139 0.94 -10.72 9.76
C GLU A 139 2.26 -11.40 10.11
N LYS A 140 2.20 -12.27 11.10
CA LYS A 140 3.34 -13.08 11.54
C LYS A 140 3.25 -14.51 11.05
N SER A 141 2.06 -14.96 10.71
CA SER A 141 1.81 -16.28 10.14
C SER A 141 0.74 -16.17 9.07
N CYS A 142 0.75 -17.11 8.13
CA CYS A 142 -0.23 -17.12 7.05
C CYS A 142 -1.64 -17.37 7.62
N PRO A 143 -2.64 -16.55 7.25
CA PRO A 143 -4.00 -16.71 7.78
C PRO A 143 -4.68 -17.98 7.30
N ARG A 144 -4.23 -18.57 6.19
CA ARG A 144 -4.85 -19.79 5.65
C ARG A 144 -4.12 -21.06 6.08
N CYS A 145 -2.80 -21.16 5.90
CA CYS A 145 -2.07 -22.38 6.18
C CYS A 145 -1.35 -22.37 7.52
N GLY A 146 -1.30 -21.25 8.22
CA GLY A 146 -0.71 -21.13 9.55
C GLY A 146 0.82 -21.10 9.59
N LYS A 147 1.50 -21.21 8.45
CA LYS A 147 2.96 -21.23 8.45
C LYS A 147 3.53 -19.85 8.82
N PRO A 148 4.64 -19.83 9.57
CA PRO A 148 5.28 -18.58 9.93
C PRO A 148 5.72 -17.78 8.70
N LEU A 149 5.57 -16.46 8.76
CA LEU A 149 6.06 -15.54 7.76
C LEU A 149 7.35 -14.89 8.31
N LYS A 150 8.23 -14.54 7.41
CA LYS A 150 9.51 -13.95 7.82
C LYS A 150 9.34 -12.55 8.39
#